data_79daf3edebe3c0f27020ca1a42ec5d25
#
_entry.id   79daf3edebe3c0f27020ca1a42ec5d25
#
_cell.length_a   1.000
_cell.length_b   1.000
_cell.length_c   1.000
_cell.angle_alpha   90.00
_cell.angle_beta   90.00
_cell.angle_gamma   90.00
#
_symmetry.space_group_name_H-M   'P 1'
#
loop_
_entity.id
_entity.type
_entity.pdbx_description
1 polymer ?
#
loop_
_entity_poly.entity_id
_entity_poly.type
_entity_poly.pdbx_seq_one_letter_code
_entity_poly.pdbx_strand_id
1 'polypeptide(L)'
;MTLADINWPLILAGLGLFLFGIDYMGDGLKSYAGDKLKDIIDKYTSSPVKGILIGALVTCLIQSSSGTTALTIGLIRSGLMNLNQAVGIIMGANIGTVITSVLVGLKISKYAVYFIIIGAFVSMFSKNKKSKYLSQIIFGFGCLFYGLDLMGNNLSMISEVPEFTQITEFLMKSPWLGLLGGTILTCAIQSSAATIAIVQQMYGAG
;
A
#
# COMPACT_ATOMS: atom_id res chain seq x y z
N MET A 1 2.70 4.37 -31.77
CA MET A 1 3.46 3.63 -30.77
C MET A 1 2.86 2.24 -30.67
N THR A 2 3.65 1.18 -30.56
CA THR A 2 3.15 -0.19 -30.43
C THR A 2 3.44 -0.73 -29.03
N LEU A 3 2.77 -1.80 -28.61
CA LEU A 3 3.03 -2.47 -27.33
C LEU A 3 4.49 -2.93 -27.16
N ALA A 4 5.24 -3.09 -28.27
CA ALA A 4 6.65 -3.46 -28.24
C ALA A 4 7.59 -2.28 -27.89
N ASP A 5 7.12 -1.05 -28.03
CA ASP A 5 7.90 0.16 -27.71
C ASP A 5 7.86 0.49 -26.20
N ILE A 6 6.99 -0.21 -25.45
CA ILE A 6 6.81 -0.01 -24.01
C ILE A 6 7.95 -0.68 -23.25
N ASN A 7 8.55 0.05 -22.32
CA ASN A 7 9.59 -0.49 -21.45
C ASN A 7 9.00 -1.27 -20.27
N TRP A 8 8.47 -2.48 -20.55
CA TRP A 8 7.90 -3.37 -19.55
C TRP A 8 8.84 -3.65 -18.37
N PRO A 9 10.15 -3.88 -18.58
CA PRO A 9 11.08 -4.05 -17.46
C PRO A 9 11.08 -2.88 -16.47
N LEU A 10 10.99 -1.63 -16.93
CA LEU A 10 10.94 -0.47 -16.03
C LEU A 10 9.62 -0.35 -15.30
N ILE A 11 8.49 -0.69 -15.92
CA ILE A 11 7.19 -0.73 -15.27
C ILE A 11 7.19 -1.77 -14.16
N LEU A 12 7.67 -2.98 -14.45
CA LEU A 12 7.76 -4.07 -13.47
C LEU A 12 8.77 -3.76 -12.36
N ALA A 13 9.90 -3.15 -12.68
CA ALA A 13 10.87 -2.69 -11.69
C ALA A 13 10.27 -1.61 -10.78
N GLY A 14 9.52 -0.66 -11.36
CA GLY A 14 8.80 0.37 -10.60
C GLY A 14 7.76 -0.23 -9.67
N LEU A 15 6.96 -1.18 -10.16
CA LEU A 15 5.98 -1.92 -9.35
C LEU A 15 6.66 -2.71 -8.22
N GLY A 16 7.73 -3.43 -8.54
CA GLY A 16 8.50 -4.20 -7.55
C GLY A 16 9.07 -3.29 -6.46
N LEU A 17 9.63 -2.15 -6.85
CA LEU A 17 10.18 -1.18 -5.90
C LEU A 17 9.09 -0.50 -5.05
N PHE A 18 7.93 -0.23 -5.64
CA PHE A 18 6.76 0.28 -4.94
C PHE A 18 6.27 -0.71 -3.88
N LEU A 19 6.07 -1.99 -4.25
CA LEU A 19 5.64 -3.05 -3.33
C LEU A 19 6.66 -3.26 -2.22
N PHE A 20 7.94 -3.37 -2.56
CA PHE A 20 9.02 -3.47 -1.59
C PHE A 20 9.02 -2.26 -0.63
N GLY A 21 8.85 -1.05 -1.16
CA GLY A 21 8.81 0.18 -0.37
C GLY A 21 7.69 0.17 0.66
N ILE A 22 6.46 -0.24 0.26
CA ILE A 22 5.31 -0.36 1.16
C ILE A 22 5.59 -1.37 2.26
N ASP A 23 6.02 -2.59 1.90
CA ASP A 23 6.24 -3.67 2.86
C ASP A 23 7.37 -3.31 3.83
N TYR A 24 8.48 -2.79 3.32
CA TYR A 24 9.63 -2.41 4.12
C TYR A 24 9.32 -1.25 5.07
N MET A 25 8.58 -0.24 4.60
CA MET A 25 8.07 0.85 5.43
C MET A 25 7.10 0.32 6.50
N GLY A 26 6.18 -0.55 6.13
CA GLY A 26 5.20 -1.17 7.02
C GLY A 26 5.87 -1.99 8.13
N ASP A 27 6.87 -2.79 7.82
CA ASP A 27 7.65 -3.55 8.80
C ASP A 27 8.42 -2.64 9.76
N GLY A 28 8.96 -1.53 9.25
CA GLY A 28 9.58 -0.49 10.06
C GLY A 28 8.60 0.14 11.05
N LEU A 29 7.41 0.52 10.57
CA LEU A 29 6.33 1.09 11.39
C LEU A 29 5.85 0.11 12.45
N LYS A 30 5.60 -1.15 12.07
CA LYS A 30 5.20 -2.23 12.97
C LYS A 30 6.23 -2.46 14.06
N SER A 31 7.51 -2.54 13.68
CA SER A 31 8.61 -2.76 14.62
C SER A 31 8.84 -1.55 15.54
N TYR A 32 8.63 -0.34 15.03
CA TYR A 32 8.73 0.90 15.81
C TYR A 32 7.57 1.04 16.81
N ALA A 33 6.34 0.68 16.42
CA ALA A 33 5.17 0.69 17.28
C ALA A 33 5.21 -0.42 18.36
N GLY A 34 5.83 -1.56 18.04
CA GLY A 34 6.03 -2.67 18.97
C GLY A 34 4.72 -3.24 19.55
N ASP A 35 4.77 -3.65 20.82
CA ASP A 35 3.63 -4.26 21.52
C ASP A 35 2.46 -3.30 21.77
N LYS A 36 2.68 -1.98 21.61
CA LYS A 36 1.64 -0.97 21.79
C LYS A 36 0.44 -1.16 20.85
N LEU A 37 0.66 -1.75 19.67
CA LEU A 37 -0.44 -2.06 18.74
C LEU A 37 -1.43 -3.06 19.34
N LYS A 38 -0.92 -4.09 20.02
CA LYS A 38 -1.75 -5.08 20.70
C LYS A 38 -2.52 -4.43 21.84
N ASP A 39 -1.84 -3.63 22.66
CA ASP A 39 -2.46 -2.92 23.80
C ASP A 39 -3.56 -1.94 23.33
N ILE A 40 -3.37 -1.28 22.19
CA ILE A 40 -4.36 -0.38 21.61
C ILE A 40 -5.61 -1.17 21.18
N ILE A 41 -5.43 -2.32 20.53
CA ILE A 41 -6.53 -3.16 20.12
C ILE A 41 -7.29 -3.67 21.35
N ASP A 42 -6.61 -4.24 22.33
CA ASP A 42 -7.24 -4.81 23.53
C ASP A 42 -8.02 -3.76 24.34
N LYS A 43 -7.45 -2.57 24.49
CA LYS A 43 -8.01 -1.54 25.39
C LYS A 43 -9.15 -0.73 24.76
N TYR A 44 -9.10 -0.50 23.44
CA TYR A 44 -9.97 0.49 22.80
C TYR A 44 -11.04 -0.10 21.89
N THR A 45 -11.20 -1.42 21.80
CA THR A 45 -12.20 -2.07 20.93
C THR A 45 -13.49 -2.46 21.66
N SER A 46 -13.93 -1.67 22.62
CA SER A 46 -15.14 -1.97 23.42
C SER A 46 -16.47 -1.92 22.67
N SER A 47 -16.51 -1.40 21.42
CA SER A 47 -17.69 -1.38 20.56
C SER A 47 -17.29 -1.53 19.08
N PRO A 48 -18.21 -1.99 18.18
CA PRO A 48 -17.91 -2.13 16.76
C PRO A 48 -17.43 -0.83 16.12
N VAL A 49 -18.01 0.31 16.45
CA VAL A 49 -17.60 1.63 15.92
C VAL A 49 -16.18 1.98 16.33
N LYS A 50 -15.82 1.78 17.59
CA LYS A 50 -14.44 1.94 18.06
C LYS A 50 -13.53 0.94 17.38
N GLY A 51 -13.99 -0.29 17.15
CA GLY A 51 -13.29 -1.30 16.38
C GLY A 51 -12.92 -0.81 14.97
N ILE A 52 -13.85 -0.14 14.26
CA ILE A 52 -13.58 0.45 12.95
C ILE A 52 -12.47 1.49 13.02
N LEU A 53 -12.53 2.43 13.95
CA LEU A 53 -11.50 3.47 14.10
C LEU A 53 -10.13 2.89 14.44
N ILE A 54 -10.09 1.93 15.36
CA ILE A 54 -8.86 1.25 15.76
C ILE A 54 -8.31 0.39 14.62
N GLY A 55 -9.16 -0.36 13.93
CA GLY A 55 -8.76 -1.15 12.76
C GLY A 55 -8.17 -0.29 11.65
N ALA A 56 -8.78 0.87 11.38
CA ALA A 56 -8.26 1.84 10.42
C ALA A 56 -6.90 2.40 10.86
N LEU A 57 -6.78 2.81 12.12
CA LEU A 57 -5.51 3.33 12.68
C LEU A 57 -4.40 2.28 12.64
N VAL A 58 -4.68 1.07 13.09
CA VAL A 58 -3.71 -0.04 13.11
C VAL A 58 -3.25 -0.37 11.70
N THR A 59 -4.18 -0.48 10.74
CA THR A 59 -3.83 -0.77 9.35
C THR A 59 -3.06 0.38 8.70
N CYS A 60 -3.40 1.62 9.01
CA CYS A 60 -2.64 2.79 8.59
C CYS A 60 -1.17 2.70 9.06
N LEU A 61 -0.95 2.24 10.30
CA LEU A 61 0.40 2.07 10.88
C LEU A 61 1.13 0.83 10.33
N ILE A 62 0.43 -0.31 10.24
CA ILE A 62 1.03 -1.57 9.76
C ILE A 62 1.17 -1.59 8.23
N GLN A 63 0.39 -0.78 7.51
CA GLN A 63 0.28 -0.78 6.04
C GLN A 63 -0.16 -2.14 5.46
N SER A 64 -0.82 -2.98 6.27
CA SER A 64 -1.27 -4.32 5.88
C SER A 64 -2.62 -4.65 6.52
N SER A 65 -3.69 -4.62 5.75
CA SER A 65 -5.02 -5.05 6.19
C SER A 65 -5.07 -6.55 6.48
N SER A 66 -4.35 -7.36 5.69
CA SER A 66 -4.21 -8.79 5.93
C SER A 66 -3.49 -9.07 7.26
N GLY A 67 -2.43 -8.33 7.58
CA GLY A 67 -1.73 -8.41 8.86
C GLY A 67 -2.62 -8.04 10.04
N THR A 68 -3.39 -6.95 9.92
CA THR A 68 -4.38 -6.55 10.93
C THR A 68 -5.47 -7.61 11.11
N THR A 69 -5.96 -8.20 10.02
CA THR A 69 -6.95 -9.27 10.07
C THR A 69 -6.40 -10.52 10.75
N ALA A 70 -5.19 -10.95 10.40
CA ALA A 70 -4.54 -12.11 11.01
C ALA A 70 -4.32 -11.91 12.52
N LEU A 71 -3.89 -10.71 12.94
CA LEU A 71 -3.78 -10.35 14.35
C LEU A 71 -5.13 -10.44 15.06
N THR A 72 -6.19 -9.90 14.46
CA THR A 72 -7.56 -9.93 14.97
C THR A 72 -8.06 -11.36 15.14
N ILE A 73 -7.83 -12.23 14.17
CA ILE A 73 -8.17 -13.66 14.26
C ILE A 73 -7.42 -14.34 15.43
N GLY A 74 -6.13 -13.99 15.60
CA GLY A 74 -5.34 -14.48 16.74
C GLY A 74 -5.94 -14.08 18.09
N LEU A 75 -6.41 -12.83 18.21
CA LEU A 75 -7.07 -12.33 19.44
C LEU A 75 -8.40 -13.02 19.71
N ILE A 76 -9.21 -13.32 18.68
CA ILE A 76 -10.44 -14.11 18.83
C ILE A 76 -10.10 -15.52 19.33
N ARG A 77 -9.13 -16.19 18.71
CA ARG A 77 -8.73 -17.55 19.07
C ARG A 77 -8.18 -17.66 20.50
N SER A 78 -7.53 -16.62 20.99
CA SER A 78 -7.03 -16.56 22.37
C SER A 78 -8.11 -16.15 23.40
N GLY A 79 -9.35 -15.89 22.97
CA GLY A 79 -10.45 -15.47 23.84
C GLY A 79 -10.35 -14.02 24.31
N LEU A 80 -9.41 -13.23 23.79
CA LEU A 80 -9.21 -11.83 24.16
C LEU A 80 -10.18 -10.88 23.43
N MET A 81 -10.86 -11.36 22.39
CA MET A 81 -11.77 -10.56 21.58
C MET A 81 -12.99 -11.38 21.13
N ASN A 82 -14.15 -10.73 21.10
CA ASN A 82 -15.36 -11.33 20.53
C ASN A 82 -15.52 -11.00 19.03
N LEU A 83 -16.41 -11.75 18.37
CA LEU A 83 -16.63 -11.63 16.92
C LEU A 83 -17.13 -10.23 16.52
N ASN A 84 -18.01 -9.60 17.31
CA ASN A 84 -18.55 -8.27 16.97
C ASN A 84 -17.46 -7.19 16.98
N GLN A 85 -16.53 -7.25 17.91
CA GLN A 85 -15.37 -6.36 17.96
C GLN A 85 -14.47 -6.59 16.74
N ALA A 86 -14.22 -7.86 16.41
CA ALA A 86 -13.38 -8.27 15.29
C ALA A 86 -13.92 -7.79 13.93
N VAL A 87 -15.23 -7.89 13.71
CA VAL A 87 -15.88 -7.37 12.49
C VAL A 87 -15.60 -5.87 12.34
N GLY A 88 -15.74 -5.10 13.43
CA GLY A 88 -15.40 -3.68 13.41
C GLY A 88 -13.95 -3.43 12.99
N ILE A 89 -12.99 -4.15 13.57
CA ILE A 89 -11.56 -4.00 13.24
C ILE A 89 -11.29 -4.36 11.76
N ILE A 90 -11.88 -5.44 11.25
CA ILE A 90 -11.69 -5.86 9.86
C ILE A 90 -12.27 -4.84 8.88
N MET A 91 -13.46 -4.29 9.18
CA MET A 91 -14.02 -3.19 8.39
C MET A 91 -13.10 -1.95 8.43
N GLY A 92 -12.60 -1.61 9.61
CA GLY A 92 -11.64 -0.53 9.79
C GLY A 92 -10.32 -0.76 9.05
N ALA A 93 -9.83 -2.00 9.04
CA ALA A 93 -8.61 -2.36 8.32
C ALA A 93 -8.71 -2.07 6.82
N ASN A 94 -9.87 -2.35 6.21
CA ASN A 94 -10.11 -2.01 4.81
C ASN A 94 -10.13 -0.48 4.58
N ILE A 95 -10.71 0.27 5.50
CA ILE A 95 -10.68 1.74 5.44
C ILE A 95 -9.25 2.26 5.61
N GLY A 96 -8.47 1.68 6.53
CA GLY A 96 -7.08 2.06 6.77
C GLY A 96 -6.17 1.93 5.56
N THR A 97 -6.48 0.99 4.65
CA THR A 97 -5.74 0.82 3.39
C THR A 97 -5.85 2.05 2.46
N VAL A 98 -6.91 2.85 2.60
CA VAL A 98 -7.12 4.07 1.80
C VAL A 98 -6.00 5.09 2.04
N ILE A 99 -5.35 5.09 3.20
CA ILE A 99 -4.24 6.01 3.47
C ILE A 99 -3.08 5.81 2.49
N THR A 100 -2.85 4.57 2.03
CA THR A 100 -1.85 4.28 1.00
C THR A 100 -2.22 4.97 -0.31
N SER A 101 -3.49 4.95 -0.70
CA SER A 101 -3.98 5.64 -1.90
C SER A 101 -3.81 7.15 -1.80
N VAL A 102 -4.05 7.71 -0.61
CA VAL A 102 -3.79 9.14 -0.35
C VAL A 102 -2.30 9.46 -0.46
N LEU A 103 -1.43 8.61 0.11
CA LEU A 103 0.03 8.77 -0.02
C LEU A 103 0.46 8.73 -1.49
N VAL A 104 -0.04 7.76 -2.26
CA VAL A 104 0.23 7.65 -3.70
C VAL A 104 -0.17 8.90 -4.48
N GLY A 105 -1.28 9.54 -4.09
CA GLY A 105 -1.76 10.79 -4.69
C GLY A 105 -0.89 12.02 -4.37
N LEU A 106 0.01 11.93 -3.40
CA LEU A 106 0.93 13.02 -3.07
C LEU A 106 2.05 13.08 -4.12
N LYS A 107 2.21 14.23 -4.79
CA LYS A 107 3.26 14.44 -5.81
C LYS A 107 4.64 14.69 -5.16
N ILE A 108 5.11 13.74 -4.34
CA ILE A 108 6.38 13.84 -3.59
C ILE A 108 7.52 13.07 -4.28
N SER A 109 7.24 12.39 -5.40
CA SER A 109 8.19 11.52 -6.11
C SER A 109 9.52 12.19 -6.40
N LYS A 110 9.54 13.49 -6.70
CA LYS A 110 10.76 14.26 -6.94
C LYS A 110 11.75 14.28 -5.75
N TYR A 111 11.27 14.00 -4.54
CA TYR A 111 12.10 13.93 -3.33
C TYR A 111 12.45 12.49 -2.93
N ALA A 112 11.95 11.50 -3.64
CA ALA A 112 12.09 10.07 -3.30
C ALA A 112 13.56 9.65 -3.11
N VAL A 113 14.44 10.12 -4.00
CA VAL A 113 15.88 9.80 -3.95
C VAL A 113 16.52 10.29 -2.64
N TYR A 114 16.13 11.46 -2.14
CA TYR A 114 16.66 11.97 -0.88
C TYR A 114 16.24 11.09 0.30
N PHE A 115 15.00 10.61 0.33
CA PHE A 115 14.55 9.67 1.35
C PHE A 115 15.31 8.35 1.29
N ILE A 116 15.59 7.82 0.10
CA ILE A 116 16.41 6.62 -0.08
C ILE A 116 17.81 6.84 0.49
N ILE A 117 18.47 7.94 0.12
CA ILE A 117 19.81 8.28 0.59
C ILE A 117 19.82 8.39 2.11
N ILE A 118 18.94 9.22 2.69
CA ILE A 118 18.88 9.45 4.13
C ILE A 118 18.61 8.14 4.87
N GLY A 119 17.60 7.37 4.41
CA GLY A 119 17.25 6.09 5.01
C GLY A 119 18.40 5.09 4.97
N ALA A 120 19.09 4.97 3.84
CA ALA A 120 20.26 4.10 3.69
C ALA A 120 21.40 4.51 4.64
N PHE A 121 21.78 5.79 4.65
CA PHE A 121 22.85 6.27 5.53
C PHE A 121 22.51 6.06 7.01
N VAL A 122 21.30 6.44 7.44
CA VAL A 122 20.88 6.22 8.83
C VAL A 122 20.88 4.73 9.17
N SER A 123 20.47 3.85 8.25
CA SER A 123 20.52 2.39 8.46
C SER A 123 21.93 1.87 8.67
N MET A 124 22.91 2.36 7.89
CA MET A 124 24.31 1.94 7.95
C MET A 124 25.01 2.37 9.24
N PHE A 125 24.74 3.59 9.70
CA PHE A 125 25.45 4.17 10.85
C PHE A 125 24.70 4.01 12.18
N SER A 126 23.45 3.56 12.16
CA SER A 126 22.63 3.44 13.36
C SER A 126 22.97 2.18 14.16
N LYS A 127 23.32 2.37 15.44
CA LYS A 127 23.52 1.27 16.41
C LYS A 127 22.26 0.98 17.22
N ASN A 128 21.30 1.90 17.26
CA ASN A 128 20.09 1.77 18.06
C ASN A 128 18.95 1.13 17.23
N LYS A 129 18.22 0.16 17.84
CA LYS A 129 17.08 -0.51 17.20
C LYS A 129 16.01 0.47 16.72
N LYS A 130 15.64 1.48 17.52
CA LYS A 130 14.65 2.48 17.13
C LYS A 130 15.07 3.30 15.91
N SER A 131 16.35 3.68 15.85
CA SER A 131 16.89 4.41 14.69
C SER A 131 16.94 3.52 13.44
N LYS A 132 17.18 2.21 13.59
CA LYS A 132 17.06 1.25 12.48
C LYS A 132 15.63 1.15 11.94
N TYR A 133 14.64 1.09 12.83
CA TYR A 133 13.24 1.08 12.39
C TYR A 133 12.85 2.39 11.70
N LEU A 134 13.30 3.53 12.22
CA LEU A 134 13.07 4.83 11.58
C LEU A 134 13.74 4.92 10.20
N SER A 135 14.98 4.44 10.07
CA SER A 135 15.66 4.40 8.78
C SER A 135 14.94 3.50 7.78
N GLN A 136 14.38 2.39 8.24
CA GLN A 136 13.58 1.47 7.45
C GLN A 136 12.31 2.15 6.92
N ILE A 137 11.63 2.92 7.76
CA ILE A 137 10.45 3.72 7.37
C ILE A 137 10.84 4.73 6.29
N ILE A 138 11.90 5.52 6.52
CA ILE A 138 12.34 6.56 5.59
C ILE A 138 12.80 5.96 4.26
N PHE A 139 13.57 4.90 4.30
CA PHE A 139 14.04 4.20 3.10
C PHE A 139 12.89 3.61 2.29
N GLY A 140 11.98 2.88 2.97
CA GLY A 140 10.79 2.29 2.34
C GLY A 140 9.87 3.34 1.71
N PHE A 141 9.69 4.47 2.40
CA PHE A 141 8.96 5.62 1.86
C PHE A 141 9.61 6.15 0.57
N GLY A 142 10.93 6.28 0.55
CA GLY A 142 11.67 6.66 -0.64
C GLY A 142 11.51 5.66 -1.79
N CYS A 143 11.65 4.36 -1.51
CA CYS A 143 11.46 3.30 -2.50
C CYS A 143 10.03 3.29 -3.09
N LEU A 144 9.01 3.49 -2.25
CA LEU A 144 7.62 3.59 -2.66
C LEU A 144 7.43 4.69 -3.71
N PHE A 145 7.87 5.92 -3.41
CA PHE A 145 7.69 7.05 -4.33
C PHE A 145 8.59 6.98 -5.56
N TYR A 146 9.79 6.44 -5.43
CA TYR A 146 10.66 6.22 -6.58
C TYR A 146 10.11 5.15 -7.52
N GLY A 147 9.55 4.07 -6.96
CA GLY A 147 8.83 3.05 -7.72
C GLY A 147 7.63 3.60 -8.48
N LEU A 148 6.85 4.47 -7.82
CA LEU A 148 5.72 5.17 -8.46
C LEU A 148 6.16 6.06 -9.62
N ASP A 149 7.24 6.82 -9.45
CA ASP A 149 7.78 7.69 -10.49
C ASP A 149 8.26 6.87 -11.70
N LEU A 150 9.02 5.80 -11.42
CA LEU A 150 9.52 4.89 -12.44
C LEU A 150 8.38 4.23 -13.24
N MET A 151 7.34 3.77 -12.53
CA MET A 151 6.15 3.17 -13.12
C MET A 151 5.33 4.19 -13.90
N GLY A 152 5.04 5.35 -13.30
CA GLY A 152 4.19 6.37 -13.88
C GLY A 152 4.74 6.94 -15.17
N ASN A 153 6.03 7.26 -15.22
CA ASN A 153 6.69 7.77 -16.41
C ASN A 153 6.62 6.78 -17.60
N ASN A 154 6.59 5.48 -17.33
CA ASN A 154 6.50 4.47 -18.38
C ASN A 154 5.04 4.06 -18.68
N LEU A 155 4.13 4.15 -17.70
CA LEU A 155 2.70 3.93 -17.93
C LEU A 155 2.07 5.02 -18.79
N SER A 156 2.55 6.27 -18.72
CA SER A 156 2.04 7.34 -19.58
C SER A 156 2.20 7.05 -21.07
N MET A 157 3.20 6.25 -21.45
CA MET A 157 3.39 5.80 -22.83
C MET A 157 2.31 4.81 -23.29
N ILE A 158 1.69 4.09 -22.37
CA ILE A 158 0.62 3.10 -22.67
C ILE A 158 -0.64 3.80 -23.17
N SER A 159 -0.95 4.99 -22.63
CA SER A 159 -2.14 5.75 -23.06
C SER A 159 -2.10 6.16 -24.53
N GLU A 160 -0.90 6.22 -25.14
CA GLU A 160 -0.71 6.53 -26.54
C GLU A 160 -0.88 5.31 -27.48
N VAL A 161 -1.06 4.11 -26.92
CA VAL A 161 -1.20 2.86 -27.68
C VAL A 161 -2.68 2.64 -28.04
N PRO A 162 -3.04 2.54 -29.34
CA PRO A 162 -4.44 2.44 -29.77
C PRO A 162 -5.18 1.22 -29.19
N GLU A 163 -4.50 0.10 -29.03
CA GLU A 163 -5.07 -1.14 -28.45
C GLU A 163 -5.46 -0.93 -26.99
N PHE A 164 -4.68 -0.15 -26.26
CA PHE A 164 -4.97 0.17 -24.87
C PHE A 164 -6.20 1.08 -24.75
N THR A 165 -6.31 2.08 -25.61
CA THR A 165 -7.48 2.95 -25.67
C THR A 165 -8.77 2.15 -25.93
N GLN A 166 -8.72 1.18 -26.85
CA GLN A 166 -9.87 0.31 -27.14
C GLN A 166 -10.27 -0.54 -25.91
N ILE A 167 -9.29 -1.08 -25.16
CA ILE A 167 -9.56 -1.84 -23.94
C ILE A 167 -10.20 -0.94 -22.88
N THR A 168 -9.66 0.25 -22.66
CA THR A 168 -10.19 1.21 -21.70
C THR A 168 -11.63 1.64 -22.07
N GLU A 169 -11.86 1.99 -23.33
CA GLU A 169 -13.21 2.31 -23.82
C GLU A 169 -14.18 1.14 -23.63
N PHE A 170 -13.73 -0.09 -23.84
CA PHE A 170 -14.56 -1.28 -23.59
C PHE A 170 -14.88 -1.44 -22.10
N LEU A 171 -13.92 -1.26 -21.21
CA LEU A 171 -14.14 -1.34 -19.76
C LEU A 171 -15.06 -0.20 -19.26
N MET A 172 -15.00 0.97 -19.88
CA MET A 172 -15.84 2.11 -19.53
C MET A 172 -17.30 1.95 -19.94
N LYS A 173 -17.63 1.03 -20.86
CA LYS A 173 -19.03 0.78 -21.29
C LYS A 173 -19.92 0.27 -20.15
N SER A 174 -19.34 -0.34 -19.11
CA SER A 174 -20.10 -0.86 -18.00
C SER A 174 -19.29 -0.87 -16.71
N PRO A 175 -19.82 -0.35 -15.59
CA PRO A 175 -19.15 -0.44 -14.28
C PRO A 175 -18.80 -1.87 -13.87
N TRP A 176 -19.57 -2.86 -14.33
CA TRP A 176 -19.32 -4.29 -14.05
C TRP A 176 -18.04 -4.79 -14.71
N LEU A 177 -17.71 -4.31 -15.91
CA LEU A 177 -16.47 -4.65 -16.59
C LEU A 177 -15.26 -4.07 -15.84
N GLY A 178 -15.37 -2.82 -15.37
CA GLY A 178 -14.36 -2.21 -14.51
C GLY A 178 -14.16 -2.97 -13.19
N LEU A 179 -15.26 -3.40 -12.55
CA LEU A 179 -15.21 -4.23 -11.35
C LEU A 179 -14.46 -5.55 -11.61
N LEU A 180 -14.81 -6.26 -12.70
CA LEU A 180 -14.15 -7.51 -13.06
C LEU A 180 -12.67 -7.30 -13.36
N GLY A 181 -12.33 -6.27 -14.14
CA GLY A 181 -10.93 -5.94 -14.46
C GLY A 181 -10.10 -5.64 -13.21
N GLY A 182 -10.61 -4.81 -12.31
CA GLY A 182 -9.97 -4.50 -11.02
C GLY A 182 -9.84 -5.73 -10.13
N THR A 183 -10.83 -6.61 -10.13
CA THR A 183 -10.78 -7.88 -9.37
C THR A 183 -9.70 -8.80 -9.90
N ILE A 184 -9.64 -9.00 -11.21
CA ILE A 184 -8.62 -9.84 -11.87
C ILE A 184 -7.22 -9.29 -11.58
N LEU A 185 -7.04 -7.98 -11.74
CA LEU A 185 -5.76 -7.31 -11.48
C LEU A 185 -5.33 -7.49 -10.02
N THR A 186 -6.24 -7.27 -9.07
CA THR A 186 -5.96 -7.44 -7.63
C THR A 186 -5.65 -8.89 -7.29
N CYS A 187 -6.35 -9.86 -7.90
CA CYS A 187 -6.05 -11.29 -7.72
C CYS A 187 -4.67 -11.67 -8.22
N ALA A 188 -4.23 -11.07 -9.33
CA ALA A 188 -2.90 -11.32 -9.89
C ALA A 188 -1.78 -10.70 -9.04
N ILE A 189 -1.95 -9.46 -8.61
CA ILE A 189 -0.93 -8.70 -7.85
C ILE A 189 -0.97 -9.04 -6.35
N GLN A 190 -2.09 -9.56 -5.83
CA GLN A 190 -2.34 -9.85 -4.40
C GLN A 190 -2.20 -8.61 -3.50
N SER A 191 -2.33 -7.41 -4.06
CA SER A 191 -2.23 -6.14 -3.35
C SER A 191 -3.25 -5.13 -3.88
N SER A 192 -4.26 -4.80 -3.07
CA SER A 192 -5.23 -3.75 -3.42
C SER A 192 -4.59 -2.37 -3.48
N ALA A 193 -3.59 -2.10 -2.64
CA ALA A 193 -2.84 -0.84 -2.68
C ALA A 193 -2.09 -0.67 -4.01
N ALA A 194 -1.45 -1.74 -4.51
CA ALA A 194 -0.77 -1.71 -5.81
C ALA A 194 -1.75 -1.55 -6.97
N THR A 195 -2.89 -2.23 -6.95
CA THR A 195 -3.94 -2.06 -7.96
C THR A 195 -4.41 -0.60 -8.02
N ILE A 196 -4.70 0.00 -6.87
CA ILE A 196 -5.11 1.40 -6.80
C ILE A 196 -4.00 2.33 -7.31
N ALA A 197 -2.73 2.07 -6.95
CA ALA A 197 -1.60 2.85 -7.40
C ALA A 197 -1.46 2.82 -8.94
N ILE A 198 -1.58 1.63 -9.55
CA ILE A 198 -1.55 1.47 -11.01
C ILE A 198 -2.68 2.30 -11.65
N VAL A 199 -3.92 2.14 -11.17
CA VAL A 199 -5.08 2.88 -11.69
C VAL A 199 -4.90 4.39 -11.52
N GLN A 200 -4.37 4.85 -10.39
CA GLN A 200 -4.08 6.27 -10.18
C GLN A 200 -2.99 6.81 -11.12
N GLN A 201 -1.93 6.03 -11.38
CA GLN A 201 -0.89 6.42 -12.32
C GLN A 201 -1.44 6.47 -13.75
N MET A 202 -2.26 5.50 -14.15
CA MET A 202 -2.92 5.49 -15.46
C MET A 202 -3.85 6.68 -15.62
N TYR A 203 -4.67 6.99 -14.61
CA TYR A 203 -5.55 8.15 -14.61
C TYR A 203 -4.78 9.48 -14.69
N GLY A 204 -3.63 9.56 -14.04
CA GLY A 204 -2.76 10.73 -14.07
C GLY A 204 -2.03 10.94 -15.41
N ALA A 205 -1.94 9.89 -16.21
CA ALA A 205 -1.30 9.90 -17.53
C ALA A 205 -2.27 10.28 -18.68
N GLY A 206 -3.57 10.40 -18.43
CA GLY A 206 -4.67 10.69 -19.40
C GLY A 206 -5.61 9.55 -19.44
#